data_e60ff9182aa6b34d86f18db789b35d89
#
_entry.id   e60ff9182aa6b34d86f18db789b35d89
#
_cell.length_a   1.000
_cell.length_b   1.000
_cell.length_c   1.000
_cell.angle_alpha   90.00
_cell.angle_beta   90.00
_cell.angle_gamma   90.00
#
_symmetry.space_group_name_H-M   'P 1'
#
loop_
_entity.id
_entity.type
_entity.pdbx_description
1 polymer ?
#
loop_
_entity_poly.entity_id
_entity_poly.type
_entity_poly.pdbx_seq_one_letter_code
_entity_poly.pdbx_strand_id
1 'polypeptide(L)'
;DLENEKELFHSSLDHTSEELAKCHSQKDQFFMRKEIVLNELKKQNFALEKLSAVVGRGGQLSPLKAGGYYVNEAMKRRIIQGPIIAHASNLGALLAAAVADPLHIPAFIYDAVGSDEMLPVAKITGIAGLKRESFCHVLNTKAMARKAASEKGKTYQDMNFVIAHLGGGISVSAHKQGRI
;
A
#
# COMPACT_ATOMS: atom_id res chain seq x y z
N ASP A 1 -0.94 -17.86 3.89
CA ASP A 1 -1.21 -18.50 5.19
C ASP A 1 -0.48 -17.71 6.28
N LEU A 2 -1.23 -17.11 7.20
CA LEU A 2 -0.67 -16.27 8.27
C LEU A 2 0.04 -17.08 9.37
N GLU A 3 -0.34 -18.33 9.57
CA GLU A 3 0.28 -19.19 10.61
C GLU A 3 1.71 -19.56 10.25
N ASN A 4 1.99 -19.72 8.96
CA ASN A 4 3.29 -20.20 8.47
C ASN A 4 4.04 -19.14 7.67
N GLU A 5 3.49 -17.93 7.53
CA GLU A 5 4.01 -16.87 6.63
C GLU A 5 4.27 -17.38 5.19
N LYS A 6 3.47 -18.38 4.76
CA LYS A 6 3.65 -19.05 3.48
C LYS A 6 2.80 -18.39 2.40
N GLU A 7 3.43 -17.97 1.31
CA GLU A 7 2.74 -17.60 0.08
C GLU A 7 2.10 -18.85 -0.53
N LEU A 8 0.79 -18.83 -0.75
CA LEU A 8 0.06 -19.92 -1.39
C LEU A 8 0.11 -19.80 -2.90
N PHE A 9 -0.10 -18.59 -3.42
CA PHE A 9 0.08 -18.25 -4.83
C PHE A 9 0.26 -16.74 -4.97
N HIS A 10 0.77 -16.30 -6.09
CA HIS A 10 0.71 -14.90 -6.53
C HIS A 10 0.40 -14.84 -8.03
N SER A 11 -0.15 -13.72 -8.47
CA SER A 11 -0.41 -13.41 -9.87
C SER A 11 -0.04 -11.97 -10.17
N SER A 12 0.67 -11.74 -11.25
CA SER A 12 0.85 -10.41 -11.83
C SER A 12 -0.23 -10.15 -12.86
N LEU A 13 -0.94 -9.06 -12.69
CA LEU A 13 -2.06 -8.68 -13.55
C LEU A 13 -1.70 -7.35 -14.24
N ASP A 14 -1.07 -7.46 -15.40
CA ASP A 14 -0.70 -6.31 -16.20
C ASP A 14 -1.92 -5.74 -16.94
N HIS A 15 -1.91 -4.43 -17.13
CA HIS A 15 -2.95 -3.72 -17.87
C HIS A 15 -2.32 -3.08 -19.10
N THR A 16 -2.92 -3.31 -20.24
CA THR A 16 -2.47 -2.68 -21.48
C THR A 16 -2.80 -1.19 -21.49
N SER A 17 -2.05 -0.41 -22.27
CA SER A 17 -2.35 1.00 -22.46
C SER A 17 -3.75 1.23 -23.04
N GLU A 18 -4.24 0.30 -23.87
CA GLU A 18 -5.58 0.35 -24.46
C GLU A 18 -6.69 0.12 -23.43
N GLU A 19 -6.48 -0.79 -22.47
CA GLU A 19 -7.41 -1.00 -21.37
C GLU A 19 -7.49 0.21 -20.44
N LEU A 20 -6.33 0.79 -20.13
CA LEU A 20 -6.26 1.99 -19.30
C LEU A 20 -6.86 3.23 -20.00
N ALA A 21 -6.72 3.34 -21.32
CA ALA A 21 -7.29 4.43 -22.11
C ALA A 21 -8.84 4.45 -22.10
N LYS A 22 -9.47 3.31 -21.85
CA LYS A 22 -10.93 3.20 -21.69
C LYS A 22 -11.43 3.71 -20.33
N CYS A 23 -10.54 3.91 -19.38
CA CYS A 23 -10.86 4.39 -18.05
C CYS A 23 -10.68 5.90 -17.99
N HIS A 24 -11.77 6.67 -17.99
CA HIS A 24 -11.75 8.12 -17.95
C HIS A 24 -11.69 8.70 -16.51
N SER A 25 -11.81 7.82 -15.51
CA SER A 25 -11.79 8.22 -14.09
C SER A 25 -11.17 7.13 -13.21
N GLN A 26 -10.82 7.50 -11.97
CA GLN A 26 -10.42 6.52 -10.95
C GLN A 26 -11.53 5.49 -10.67
N LYS A 27 -12.79 5.92 -10.78
CA LYS A 27 -13.95 5.04 -10.59
C LYS A 27 -13.99 3.94 -11.66
N ASP A 28 -13.74 4.28 -12.93
CA ASP A 28 -13.69 3.31 -14.02
C ASP A 28 -12.55 2.32 -13.81
N GLN A 29 -11.37 2.81 -13.44
CA GLN A 29 -10.23 1.96 -13.09
C GLN A 29 -10.53 1.04 -11.91
N PHE A 30 -11.28 1.50 -10.91
CA PHE A 30 -11.68 0.66 -9.79
C PHE A 30 -12.54 -0.52 -10.24
N PHE A 31 -13.56 -0.28 -11.06
CA PHE A 31 -14.44 -1.36 -11.54
C PHE A 31 -13.68 -2.38 -12.39
N MET A 32 -12.87 -1.90 -13.34
CA MET A 32 -12.03 -2.76 -14.18
C MET A 32 -11.12 -3.64 -13.32
N ARG A 33 -10.37 -3.05 -12.39
CA ARG A 33 -9.42 -3.78 -11.53
C ARG A 33 -10.11 -4.75 -10.57
N LYS A 34 -11.26 -4.36 -10.04
CA LYS A 34 -12.09 -5.24 -9.19
C LYS A 34 -12.46 -6.52 -9.94
N GLU A 35 -13.00 -6.39 -11.15
CA GLU A 35 -13.38 -7.56 -11.96
C GLU A 35 -12.19 -8.46 -12.27
N ILE A 36 -11.05 -7.88 -12.62
CA ILE A 36 -9.82 -8.62 -12.88
C ILE A 36 -9.36 -9.42 -11.65
N VAL A 37 -9.34 -8.77 -10.46
CA VAL A 37 -8.96 -9.44 -9.20
C VAL A 37 -9.91 -10.58 -8.88
N LEU A 38 -11.23 -10.36 -8.95
CA LEU A 38 -12.22 -11.39 -8.65
C LEU A 38 -12.17 -12.56 -9.63
N ASN A 39 -11.93 -12.28 -10.92
CA ASN A 39 -11.77 -13.31 -11.92
C ASN A 39 -10.51 -14.13 -11.71
N GLU A 40 -9.40 -13.47 -11.30
CA GLU A 40 -8.17 -14.19 -11.01
C GLU A 40 -8.32 -15.12 -9.80
N LEU A 41 -8.96 -14.66 -8.72
CA LEU A 41 -9.24 -15.49 -7.56
C LEU A 41 -10.08 -16.72 -7.94
N LYS A 42 -11.07 -16.56 -8.83
CA LYS A 42 -11.86 -17.68 -9.36
C LYS A 42 -11.02 -18.66 -10.18
N LYS A 43 -10.13 -18.17 -11.06
CA LYS A 43 -9.24 -19.01 -11.86
C LYS A 43 -8.30 -19.86 -10.99
N GLN A 44 -7.85 -19.32 -9.88
CA GLN A 44 -6.99 -20.02 -8.93
C GLN A 44 -7.77 -21.04 -8.08
N ASN A 45 -9.09 -21.19 -8.28
CA ASN A 45 -9.97 -22.02 -7.44
C ASN A 45 -9.78 -21.77 -5.94
N PHE A 46 -9.46 -20.52 -5.58
CA PHE A 46 -9.23 -20.15 -4.19
C PHE A 46 -10.58 -20.02 -3.47
N ALA A 47 -10.70 -20.73 -2.36
CA ALA A 47 -11.89 -20.72 -1.50
C ALA A 47 -11.91 -19.40 -0.70
N LEU A 48 -12.66 -18.39 -1.17
CA LEU A 48 -12.70 -17.04 -0.58
C LEU A 48 -13.18 -17.05 0.88
N GLU A 49 -14.02 -17.99 1.25
CA GLU A 49 -14.51 -18.18 2.62
C GLU A 49 -13.41 -18.56 3.63
N LYS A 50 -12.24 -18.97 3.15
CA LYS A 50 -11.05 -19.22 4.00
C LYS A 50 -10.24 -17.96 4.32
N LEU A 51 -10.59 -16.83 3.69
CA LEU A 51 -9.92 -15.58 3.99
C LEU A 51 -10.33 -15.08 5.38
N SER A 52 -9.34 -14.69 6.17
CA SER A 52 -9.54 -14.04 7.48
C SER A 52 -9.48 -12.52 7.39
N ALA A 53 -8.81 -12.00 6.38
CA ALA A 53 -8.68 -10.57 6.12
C ALA A 53 -8.21 -10.32 4.69
N VAL A 54 -8.42 -9.10 4.20
CA VAL A 54 -7.86 -8.63 2.94
C VAL A 54 -7.01 -7.39 3.18
N VAL A 55 -5.79 -7.38 2.66
CA VAL A 55 -4.87 -6.25 2.83
C VAL A 55 -4.58 -5.63 1.47
N GLY A 56 -4.96 -4.37 1.31
CA GLY A 56 -4.61 -3.57 0.15
C GLY A 56 -3.34 -2.75 0.38
N ARG A 57 -2.69 -2.36 -0.69
CA ARG A 57 -1.63 -1.36 -0.62
C ARG A 57 -2.25 0.00 -0.28
N GLY A 58 -1.71 0.68 0.72
CA GLY A 58 -2.10 2.06 1.04
C GLY A 58 -1.58 3.04 -0.02
N GLY A 59 -2.44 3.98 -0.40
CA GLY A 59 -2.16 5.02 -1.39
C GLY A 59 -1.67 6.33 -0.78
N GLN A 60 -1.88 7.41 -1.53
CA GLN A 60 -1.55 8.79 -1.13
C GLN A 60 -2.69 9.37 -0.30
N LEU A 61 -2.90 8.82 0.88
CA LEU A 61 -3.82 9.37 1.87
C LEU A 61 -3.18 10.56 2.62
N SER A 62 -3.97 11.23 3.44
CA SER A 62 -3.43 12.22 4.39
C SER A 62 -2.29 11.60 5.21
N PRO A 63 -1.33 12.40 5.70
CA PRO A 63 -0.22 11.86 6.48
C PRO A 63 -0.69 10.96 7.63
N LEU A 64 -0.21 9.73 7.64
CA LEU A 64 -0.50 8.70 8.63
C LEU A 64 0.81 8.20 9.23
N LYS A 65 0.79 7.67 10.45
CA LYS A 65 1.93 6.88 10.94
C LYS A 65 2.04 5.59 10.11
N ALA A 66 3.25 5.02 10.01
CA ALA A 66 3.40 3.70 9.42
C ALA A 66 2.64 2.64 10.22
N GLY A 67 2.15 1.60 9.55
CA GLY A 67 1.38 0.51 10.15
C GLY A 67 0.13 0.16 9.36
N GLY A 68 -0.69 -0.71 9.98
CA GLY A 68 -1.96 -1.18 9.44
C GLY A 68 -3.15 -0.32 9.87
N TYR A 69 -4.06 -0.09 8.93
CA TYR A 69 -5.30 0.66 9.18
C TYR A 69 -6.49 -0.07 8.60
N TYR A 70 -7.59 -0.13 9.35
CA TYR A 70 -8.87 -0.60 8.83
C TYR A 70 -9.35 0.29 7.69
N VAL A 71 -9.84 -0.33 6.63
CA VAL A 71 -10.54 0.36 5.54
C VAL A 71 -11.99 0.61 6.00
N ASN A 72 -12.19 1.78 6.59
CA ASN A 72 -13.51 2.21 7.07
C ASN A 72 -14.20 3.15 6.08
N GLU A 73 -15.45 3.47 6.34
CA GLU A 73 -16.25 4.34 5.48
C GLU A 73 -15.66 5.75 5.30
N ALA A 74 -14.98 6.28 6.31
CA ALA A 74 -14.32 7.59 6.20
C ALA A 74 -13.16 7.51 5.18
N MET A 75 -12.37 6.44 5.22
CA MET A 75 -11.29 6.21 4.25
C MET A 75 -11.83 6.02 2.82
N LYS A 76 -12.87 5.20 2.65
CA LYS A 76 -13.53 4.98 1.35
C LYS A 76 -14.04 6.31 0.76
N ARG A 77 -14.75 7.11 1.55
CA ARG A 77 -15.23 8.44 1.14
C ARG A 77 -14.08 9.37 0.77
N ARG A 78 -13.00 9.39 1.58
CA ARG A 78 -11.83 10.23 1.30
C ARG A 78 -11.18 9.89 -0.04
N ILE A 79 -11.09 8.61 -0.40
CA ILE A 79 -10.52 8.16 -1.67
C ILE A 79 -11.42 8.54 -2.84
N ILE A 80 -12.75 8.43 -2.69
CA ILE A 80 -13.71 8.66 -3.78
C ILE A 80 -13.96 10.15 -4.01
N GLN A 81 -14.05 10.94 -2.96
CA GLN A 81 -14.54 12.32 -2.99
C GLN A 81 -13.47 13.36 -2.63
N GLY A 82 -12.37 12.93 -2.03
CA GLY A 82 -11.38 13.85 -1.48
C GLY A 82 -10.44 14.44 -2.52
N PRO A 83 -9.85 15.61 -2.21
CA PRO A 83 -8.79 16.17 -3.00
C PRO A 83 -7.48 15.43 -2.71
N ILE A 84 -7.34 14.24 -3.24
CA ILE A 84 -6.08 13.48 -3.22
C ILE A 84 -5.58 13.34 -4.64
N ILE A 85 -4.25 13.28 -4.77
CA ILE A 85 -3.63 13.09 -6.09
C ILE A 85 -4.16 11.80 -6.69
N ALA A 86 -4.69 11.87 -7.91
CA ALA A 86 -5.21 10.73 -8.63
C ALA A 86 -4.07 9.74 -8.95
N HIS A 87 -4.04 8.63 -8.23
CA HIS A 87 -3.03 7.60 -8.41
C HIS A 87 -3.62 6.21 -8.18
N ALA A 88 -3.22 5.23 -9.00
CA ALA A 88 -3.76 3.88 -8.94
C ALA A 88 -3.58 3.20 -7.55
N SER A 89 -2.53 3.55 -6.81
CA SER A 89 -2.31 3.01 -5.46
C SER A 89 -3.43 3.36 -4.46
N ASN A 90 -4.19 4.43 -4.71
CA ASN A 90 -5.31 4.81 -3.85
C ASN A 90 -6.45 3.77 -3.92
N LEU A 91 -6.55 3.06 -5.04
CA LEU A 91 -7.58 2.03 -5.23
C LEU A 91 -7.35 0.79 -4.37
N GLY A 92 -6.15 0.58 -3.83
CA GLY A 92 -5.83 -0.61 -3.03
C GLY A 92 -6.78 -0.81 -1.84
N ALA A 93 -7.15 0.26 -1.14
CA ALA A 93 -8.11 0.20 -0.05
C ALA A 93 -9.52 -0.20 -0.54
N LEU A 94 -9.99 0.39 -1.64
CA LEU A 94 -11.29 0.08 -2.22
C LEU A 94 -11.36 -1.34 -2.76
N LEU A 95 -10.28 -1.82 -3.38
CA LEU A 95 -10.18 -3.19 -3.88
C LEU A 95 -10.18 -4.20 -2.72
N ALA A 96 -9.43 -3.92 -1.65
CA ALA A 96 -9.45 -4.76 -0.46
C ALA A 96 -10.85 -4.86 0.14
N ALA A 97 -11.55 -3.72 0.28
CA ALA A 97 -12.92 -3.70 0.76
C ALA A 97 -13.89 -4.44 -0.18
N ALA A 98 -13.72 -4.29 -1.50
CA ALA A 98 -14.60 -4.96 -2.48
C ALA A 98 -14.53 -6.50 -2.43
N VAL A 99 -13.41 -7.05 -1.95
CA VAL A 99 -13.26 -8.50 -1.71
C VAL A 99 -13.74 -8.87 -0.31
N ALA A 100 -13.43 -8.05 0.70
CA ALA A 100 -13.68 -8.36 2.11
C ALA A 100 -15.14 -8.15 2.55
N ASP A 101 -15.79 -7.06 2.10
CA ASP A 101 -17.14 -6.70 2.54
C ASP A 101 -18.19 -7.80 2.30
N PRO A 102 -18.23 -8.46 1.12
CA PRO A 102 -19.17 -9.56 0.87
C PRO A 102 -18.94 -10.79 1.76
N LEU A 103 -17.73 -10.95 2.29
CA LEU A 103 -17.35 -12.07 3.16
C LEU A 103 -17.47 -11.71 4.64
N HIS A 104 -17.87 -10.50 4.97
CA HIS A 104 -17.94 -9.98 6.34
C HIS A 104 -16.62 -10.10 7.14
N ILE A 105 -15.48 -9.96 6.45
CA ILE A 105 -14.14 -9.99 7.02
C ILE A 105 -13.49 -8.61 6.95
N PRO A 106 -12.48 -8.32 7.78
CA PRO A 106 -11.83 -7.02 7.77
C PRO A 106 -10.99 -6.78 6.52
N ALA A 107 -11.05 -5.55 6.01
CA ALA A 107 -10.13 -5.01 5.01
C ALA A 107 -9.15 -4.03 5.67
N PHE A 108 -7.89 -4.10 5.27
CA PHE A 108 -6.83 -3.23 5.76
C PHE A 108 -6.05 -2.60 4.61
N ILE A 109 -5.36 -1.49 4.92
CA ILE A 109 -4.19 -1.03 4.18
C ILE A 109 -2.97 -1.10 5.09
N TYR A 110 -1.78 -1.20 4.50
CA TYR A 110 -0.55 -1.28 5.27
C TYR A 110 0.54 -0.39 4.67
N ASP A 111 1.29 0.33 5.54
CA ASP A 111 2.42 1.19 5.20
C ASP A 111 2.16 2.04 3.94
N ALA A 112 1.16 2.92 4.02
CA ALA A 112 0.73 3.76 2.91
C ALA A 112 1.86 4.67 2.39
N VAL A 113 1.81 5.04 1.11
CA VAL A 113 2.78 5.96 0.47
C VAL A 113 2.89 7.30 1.22
N GLY A 114 1.78 7.78 1.79
CA GLY A 114 1.74 8.99 2.64
C GLY A 114 2.10 8.76 4.10
N SER A 115 2.71 7.61 4.45
CA SER A 115 3.18 7.42 5.83
C SER A 115 4.26 8.42 6.18
N ASP A 116 4.05 9.13 7.28
CA ASP A 116 4.93 10.23 7.70
C ASP A 116 5.64 9.89 9.02
N GLU A 117 6.87 9.50 8.90
CA GLU A 117 7.81 9.29 10.01
C GLU A 117 8.96 10.30 9.99
N MET A 118 8.87 11.34 9.14
CA MET A 118 9.91 12.35 9.00
C MET A 118 10.16 13.10 10.32
N LEU A 119 11.43 13.30 10.63
CA LEU A 119 11.81 14.19 11.70
C LEU A 119 11.36 15.63 11.40
N PRO A 120 11.02 16.46 12.40
CA PRO A 120 10.61 17.84 12.17
C PRO A 120 11.63 18.64 11.33
N VAL A 121 12.92 18.44 11.54
CA VAL A 121 14.00 19.09 10.78
C VAL A 121 13.98 18.69 9.30
N ALA A 122 13.59 17.46 8.97
CA ALA A 122 13.49 16.98 7.59
C ALA A 122 12.31 17.58 6.82
N LYS A 123 11.35 18.21 7.51
CA LYS A 123 10.20 18.89 6.92
C LYS A 123 10.51 20.36 6.51
N ILE A 124 11.65 20.87 6.87
CA ILE A 124 12.06 22.24 6.54
C ILE A 124 12.45 22.31 5.07
N THR A 125 11.87 23.25 4.32
CA THR A 125 12.13 23.42 2.88
C THR A 125 13.01 24.65 2.57
N GLY A 126 13.21 25.56 3.51
CA GLY A 126 13.82 26.87 3.28
C GLY A 126 12.85 27.93 2.72
N ILE A 127 11.60 27.55 2.44
CA ILE A 127 10.55 28.48 2.02
C ILE A 127 9.56 28.66 3.17
N ALA A 128 9.32 29.90 3.59
CA ALA A 128 8.40 30.19 4.67
C ALA A 128 6.97 29.67 4.37
N GLY A 129 6.39 28.95 5.32
CA GLY A 129 5.03 28.39 5.20
C GLY A 129 4.92 27.11 4.38
N LEU A 130 5.98 26.68 3.67
CA LEU A 130 5.99 25.42 2.93
C LEU A 130 6.73 24.34 3.72
N LYS A 131 6.05 23.23 3.96
CA LYS A 131 6.66 22.05 4.60
C LYS A 131 6.79 20.91 3.59
N ARG A 132 7.86 20.13 3.73
CA ARG A 132 8.00 18.89 2.98
C ARG A 132 7.00 17.87 3.50
N GLU A 133 6.34 17.18 2.59
CA GLU A 133 5.49 16.03 2.88
C GLU A 133 6.23 14.72 2.57
N SER A 134 5.87 13.66 3.30
CA SER A 134 6.43 12.33 3.08
C SER A 134 5.73 11.63 1.92
N PHE A 135 6.48 11.31 0.89
CA PHE A 135 6.08 10.43 -0.21
C PHE A 135 7.19 9.42 -0.45
N CYS A 136 6.99 8.19 -0.01
CA CYS A 136 8.01 7.16 -0.11
C CYS A 136 7.37 5.80 -0.36
N HIS A 137 8.10 4.87 -0.95
CA HIS A 137 7.68 3.47 -1.10
C HIS A 137 7.80 2.73 0.25
N VAL A 138 7.12 3.23 1.27
CA VAL A 138 7.25 2.82 2.68
C VAL A 138 7.07 1.32 2.84
N LEU A 139 6.00 0.74 2.26
CA LEU A 139 5.72 -0.70 2.34
C LEU A 139 6.92 -1.53 1.88
N ASN A 140 7.45 -1.24 0.69
CA ASN A 140 8.55 -2.02 0.13
C ASN A 140 9.86 -1.79 0.89
N THR A 141 10.19 -0.54 1.20
CA THR A 141 11.45 -0.22 1.89
C THR A 141 11.49 -0.83 3.29
N LYS A 142 10.40 -0.78 4.04
CA LYS A 142 10.30 -1.43 5.35
C LYS A 142 10.31 -2.96 5.25
N ALA A 143 9.66 -3.54 4.25
CA ALA A 143 9.69 -4.97 4.02
C ALA A 143 11.12 -5.46 3.75
N MET A 144 11.86 -4.76 2.89
CA MET A 144 13.26 -5.08 2.60
C MET A 144 14.17 -4.89 3.81
N ALA A 145 13.93 -3.86 4.62
CA ALA A 145 14.68 -3.66 5.87
C ALA A 145 14.46 -4.82 6.86
N ARG A 146 13.20 -5.23 7.04
CA ARG A 146 12.87 -6.39 7.89
C ARG A 146 13.52 -7.67 7.38
N LYS A 147 13.43 -7.93 6.08
CA LYS A 147 14.05 -9.11 5.46
C LYS A 147 15.56 -9.10 5.66
N ALA A 148 16.24 -8.02 5.36
CA ALA A 148 17.70 -7.90 5.53
C ALA A 148 18.13 -8.01 6.99
N ALA A 149 17.33 -7.53 7.95
CA ALA A 149 17.60 -7.71 9.37
C ALA A 149 17.47 -9.19 9.79
N SER A 150 16.38 -9.84 9.36
CA SER A 150 16.13 -11.26 9.65
C SER A 150 17.23 -12.16 9.10
N GLU A 151 17.74 -11.92 7.89
CA GLU A 151 18.87 -12.64 7.30
C GLU A 151 20.19 -12.54 8.13
N LYS A 152 20.25 -11.50 8.98
CA LYS A 152 21.36 -11.29 9.93
C LYS A 152 21.05 -11.73 11.36
N GLY A 153 19.92 -12.40 11.57
CA GLY A 153 19.46 -12.82 12.90
C GLY A 153 19.13 -11.64 13.83
N LYS A 154 18.74 -10.49 13.26
CA LYS A 154 18.40 -9.27 14.00
C LYS A 154 16.98 -8.81 13.70
N THR A 155 16.45 -7.91 14.54
CA THR A 155 15.20 -7.23 14.24
C THR A 155 15.45 -5.95 13.45
N TYR A 156 14.43 -5.45 12.78
CA TYR A 156 14.51 -4.18 12.05
C TYR A 156 14.85 -3.00 12.98
N GLN A 157 14.42 -3.07 14.24
CA GLN A 157 14.68 -2.07 15.26
C GLN A 157 16.14 -2.03 15.72
N ASP A 158 16.85 -3.15 15.59
CA ASP A 158 18.26 -3.28 16.02
C ASP A 158 19.26 -2.76 14.98
N MET A 159 18.76 -2.35 13.81
CA MET A 159 19.62 -2.00 12.68
C MET A 159 19.25 -0.65 12.07
N ASN A 160 20.23 -0.06 11.41
CA ASN A 160 20.03 1.12 10.56
C ASN A 160 20.26 0.74 9.10
N PHE A 161 19.48 1.32 8.19
CA PHE A 161 19.55 1.03 6.77
C PHE A 161 19.51 2.32 5.94
N VAL A 162 20.11 2.28 4.78
CA VAL A 162 19.76 3.14 3.65
C VAL A 162 19.21 2.21 2.57
N ILE A 163 17.97 2.46 2.17
CA ILE A 163 17.27 1.60 1.21
C ILE A 163 16.89 2.42 -0.02
N ALA A 164 17.30 1.91 -1.18
CA ALA A 164 16.92 2.45 -2.47
C ALA A 164 15.86 1.54 -3.11
N HIS A 165 14.66 2.06 -3.30
CA HIS A 165 13.64 1.49 -4.17
C HIS A 165 13.84 2.07 -5.57
N LEU A 166 14.22 1.23 -6.53
CA LEU A 166 14.50 1.62 -7.91
C LEU A 166 13.50 0.92 -8.83
N GLY A 167 12.56 1.68 -9.36
CA GLY A 167 11.51 1.19 -10.24
C GLY A 167 10.93 2.33 -11.07
N GLY A 168 9.68 2.23 -11.49
CA GLY A 168 8.98 3.32 -12.19
C GLY A 168 8.90 4.62 -11.35
N GLY A 169 8.89 4.48 -10.02
CA GLY A 169 9.20 5.55 -9.08
C GLY A 169 10.47 5.22 -8.31
N ILE A 170 11.21 6.24 -7.85
CA ILE A 170 12.44 6.09 -7.08
C ILE A 170 12.26 6.69 -5.70
N SER A 171 12.67 5.95 -4.67
CA SER A 171 12.79 6.46 -3.30
C SER A 171 14.09 5.98 -2.67
N VAL A 172 14.81 6.89 -2.05
CA VAL A 172 15.94 6.54 -1.19
C VAL A 172 15.59 7.03 0.22
N SER A 173 15.63 6.12 1.18
CA SER A 173 15.23 6.39 2.55
C SER A 173 16.26 5.89 3.55
N ALA A 174 16.50 6.70 4.58
CA ALA A 174 17.31 6.32 5.73
C ALA A 174 16.38 5.78 6.82
N HIS A 175 16.72 4.62 7.36
CA HIS A 175 15.96 3.96 8.40
C HIS A 175 16.81 3.86 9.66
N LYS A 176 16.24 4.26 10.78
CA LYS A 176 16.88 4.17 12.09
C LYS A 176 15.90 3.59 13.11
N GLN A 177 16.31 2.49 13.77
CA GLN A 177 15.54 1.86 14.84
C GLN A 177 14.07 1.58 14.46
N GLY A 178 13.85 1.03 13.25
CA GLY A 178 12.51 0.68 12.76
C GLY A 178 11.68 1.84 12.19
N ARG A 179 12.25 3.03 12.02
CA ARG A 179 11.59 4.23 11.48
C ARG A 179 12.33 4.77 10.26
N ILE A 180 11.59 5.38 9.34
CA ILE A 180 12.11 6.12 8.19
C ILE A 180 12.29 7.58 8.57
#